data_25c5d4ef33b7e6c5dd9403143d6aac3d
#
_entry.id   25c5d4ef33b7e6c5dd9403143d6aac3d
#
_cell.length_a   1.000
_cell.length_b   1.000
_cell.length_c   1.000
_cell.angle_alpha   90.00
_cell.angle_beta   90.00
_cell.angle_gamma   90.00
#
_symmetry.space_group_name_H-M   'P 1'
#
loop_
_entity.id
_entity.type
_entity.pdbx_description
1 polymer ?
#
loop_
_entity_poly.entity_id
_entity_poly.type
_entity_poly.pdbx_seq_one_letter_code
_entity_poly.pdbx_strand_id
1 'polypeptide(L)'
;MMKTLFSALCAFALAFAAQASGKSSDAIVKLLNSRASGSRSEFREAAKIVAEDAKEGRPLQQFVIALVANDRDLPRKLRLKPETRKAYLDQARDKIRRLAEEKNNALAWYLLSLETNDMAFLKRAADGENVQALNAWGTITLTEAFRNPSMETNEVERTLVKCFGLFKKAADAGDANGLYNLGMCYMQGYGCTPDQDLAYKCFRTSAEAGHPEAINNIGGFYRDGIVVRANPETAAKWFARSAELGNSYGMLNYALALQRGEGVEKDVPKAVELLKEASELGSAEAMNAYGMCFYNGDGVKKDEAEAVKWYRASAARGFAPAMDNLSSCYGLGTGVRKDEKESLVWKVRSMAARGDRNAAAWLQQNGK
;
A
#
# COMPACT_ATOMS: atom_id res chain seq x y z
N MET A 1 -7.36 -0.07 -1.69
CA MET A 1 -8.29 -1.20 -1.68
C MET A 1 -8.12 -2.15 -2.88
N MET A 2 -8.11 -1.74 -4.15
CA MET A 2 -7.92 -2.65 -5.31
C MET A 2 -6.50 -3.25 -5.44
N LYS A 3 -5.42 -2.55 -5.05
CA LYS A 3 -4.05 -3.09 -5.09
C LYS A 3 -3.80 -4.18 -4.04
N THR A 4 -4.40 -4.06 -2.85
CA THR A 4 -4.36 -5.09 -1.79
C THR A 4 -5.16 -6.34 -2.13
N LEU A 5 -6.28 -6.19 -2.83
CA LEU A 5 -7.05 -7.34 -3.36
C LEU A 5 -6.21 -8.20 -4.33
N PHE A 6 -5.28 -7.59 -5.02
CA PHE A 6 -4.53 -8.22 -6.11
C PHE A 6 -3.28 -8.97 -5.65
N SER A 7 -2.52 -8.46 -4.67
CA SER A 7 -1.41 -9.23 -4.08
C SER A 7 -1.91 -10.49 -3.37
N ALA A 8 -3.13 -10.43 -2.83
CA ALA A 8 -3.80 -11.55 -2.23
C ALA A 8 -4.21 -12.65 -3.24
N LEU A 9 -4.56 -12.28 -4.46
CA LEU A 9 -4.83 -13.22 -5.54
C LEU A 9 -3.58 -14.01 -5.98
N CYS A 10 -2.39 -13.45 -5.84
CA CYS A 10 -1.14 -14.06 -6.32
C CYS A 10 -0.73 -15.32 -5.57
N ALA A 11 -0.79 -15.30 -4.25
CA ALA A 11 -0.44 -16.48 -3.46
C ALA A 11 -1.54 -17.56 -3.47
N PHE A 12 -2.76 -17.18 -3.84
CA PHE A 12 -3.89 -18.07 -4.06
C PHE A 12 -3.64 -19.14 -5.14
N ALA A 13 -3.08 -18.71 -6.23
CA ALA A 13 -2.80 -19.61 -7.34
C ALA A 13 -1.73 -20.66 -7.00
N LEU A 14 -0.75 -20.32 -6.12
CA LEU A 14 0.29 -21.25 -5.69
C LEU A 14 -0.27 -22.42 -4.87
N ALA A 15 -1.23 -22.18 -3.97
CA ALA A 15 -1.83 -23.22 -3.15
C ALA A 15 -2.77 -24.15 -3.93
N PHE A 16 -3.43 -23.65 -4.98
CA PHE A 16 -4.34 -24.45 -5.81
C PHE A 16 -3.61 -25.14 -6.99
N ALA A 17 -2.52 -24.55 -7.49
CA ALA A 17 -1.66 -25.18 -8.50
C ALA A 17 -1.00 -26.45 -7.99
N ALA A 18 -0.73 -26.55 -6.69
CA ALA A 18 -0.23 -27.77 -6.06
C ALA A 18 -1.26 -28.94 -6.07
N GLN A 19 -2.55 -28.64 -6.27
CA GLN A 19 -3.63 -29.64 -6.34
C GLN A 19 -4.19 -29.91 -7.75
N ALA A 20 -3.86 -29.05 -8.72
CA ALA A 20 -4.28 -29.17 -10.10
C ALA A 20 -3.04 -29.25 -11.01
N SER A 21 -2.70 -30.42 -11.49
CA SER A 21 -1.59 -30.62 -12.43
C SER A 21 -1.94 -30.05 -13.82
N GLY A 22 -1.13 -29.10 -14.35
CA GLY A 22 -1.19 -28.70 -15.75
C GLY A 22 -0.91 -27.21 -16.02
N LYS A 23 -0.63 -26.87 -17.27
CA LYS A 23 -0.32 -25.51 -17.79
C LYS A 23 -1.29 -24.41 -17.34
N SER A 24 -2.54 -24.79 -17.08
CA SER A 24 -3.64 -23.90 -16.68
C SER A 24 -3.50 -23.37 -15.24
N SER A 25 -3.04 -24.21 -14.34
CA SER A 25 -2.78 -23.83 -12.94
C SER A 25 -1.59 -22.87 -12.84
N ASP A 26 -0.53 -23.20 -13.60
CA ASP A 26 0.66 -22.36 -13.68
C ASP A 26 0.33 -20.97 -14.27
N ALA A 27 -0.62 -20.91 -15.21
CA ALA A 27 -1.06 -19.65 -15.80
C ALA A 27 -1.82 -18.77 -14.80
N ILE A 28 -2.65 -19.33 -13.91
CA ILE A 28 -3.31 -18.58 -12.84
C ILE A 28 -2.24 -18.04 -11.87
N VAL A 29 -1.30 -18.88 -11.45
CA VAL A 29 -0.17 -18.46 -10.60
C VAL A 29 0.61 -17.32 -11.25
N LYS A 30 0.97 -17.52 -12.52
CA LYS A 30 1.74 -16.51 -13.28
C LYS A 30 0.98 -15.19 -13.45
N LEU A 31 -0.33 -15.26 -13.73
CA LEU A 31 -1.21 -14.09 -13.82
C LEU A 31 -1.19 -13.26 -12.55
N LEU A 32 -1.25 -13.91 -11.45
CA LEU A 32 -1.39 -13.28 -10.15
C LEU A 32 -0.04 -12.77 -9.64
N ASN A 33 1.04 -13.56 -9.80
CA ASN A 33 2.40 -13.15 -9.43
C ASN A 33 2.91 -11.99 -10.29
N SER A 34 2.64 -12.00 -11.61
CA SER A 34 3.05 -10.91 -12.51
C SER A 34 2.35 -9.59 -12.17
N ARG A 35 1.17 -9.65 -11.58
CA ARG A 35 0.48 -8.46 -11.08
C ARG A 35 1.14 -7.89 -9.82
N ALA A 36 1.58 -8.76 -8.91
CA ALA A 36 2.32 -8.36 -7.71
C ALA A 36 3.70 -7.77 -8.05
N SER A 37 4.40 -8.39 -9.02
CA SER A 37 5.72 -7.94 -9.48
C SER A 37 5.68 -6.74 -10.44
N GLY A 38 4.49 -6.30 -10.88
CA GLY A 38 4.33 -5.22 -11.86
C GLY A 38 4.66 -5.60 -13.31
N SER A 39 4.94 -6.88 -13.60
CA SER A 39 5.25 -7.36 -14.94
C SER A 39 4.02 -7.41 -15.86
N ARG A 40 3.77 -6.31 -16.58
CA ARG A 40 2.61 -6.19 -17.50
C ARG A 40 2.63 -7.21 -18.64
N SER A 41 3.80 -7.60 -19.14
CA SER A 41 3.91 -8.57 -20.23
C SER A 41 3.50 -9.97 -19.78
N GLU A 42 4.01 -10.43 -18.66
CA GLU A 42 3.66 -11.72 -18.07
C GLU A 42 2.19 -11.79 -17.66
N PHE A 43 1.67 -10.71 -17.06
CA PHE A 43 0.25 -10.59 -16.73
C PHE A 43 -0.64 -10.79 -17.96
N ARG A 44 -0.33 -10.13 -19.08
CA ARG A 44 -1.12 -10.23 -20.32
C ARG A 44 -1.06 -11.60 -20.96
N GLU A 45 0.08 -12.26 -20.89
CA GLU A 45 0.24 -13.62 -21.42
C GLU A 45 -0.54 -14.63 -20.59
N ALA A 46 -0.37 -14.60 -19.29
CA ALA A 46 -1.10 -15.49 -18.38
C ALA A 46 -2.62 -15.27 -18.45
N ALA A 47 -3.07 -14.01 -18.56
CA ALA A 47 -4.49 -13.69 -18.72
C ALA A 47 -5.12 -14.30 -19.98
N LYS A 48 -4.37 -14.45 -21.08
CA LYS A 48 -4.88 -15.12 -22.28
C LYS A 48 -5.18 -16.59 -22.01
N ILE A 49 -4.27 -17.31 -21.37
CA ILE A 49 -4.44 -18.73 -21.06
C ILE A 49 -5.61 -18.94 -20.12
N VAL A 50 -5.69 -18.14 -19.04
CA VAL A 50 -6.81 -18.22 -18.07
C VAL A 50 -8.15 -17.91 -18.74
N ALA A 51 -8.19 -16.94 -19.66
CA ALA A 51 -9.42 -16.59 -20.39
C ALA A 51 -9.87 -17.66 -21.39
N GLU A 52 -8.94 -18.37 -22.02
CA GLU A 52 -9.23 -19.52 -22.89
C GLU A 52 -9.82 -20.67 -22.09
N ASP A 53 -9.19 -21.05 -21.00
CA ASP A 53 -9.68 -22.09 -20.10
C ASP A 53 -11.03 -21.75 -19.46
N ALA A 54 -11.29 -20.48 -19.17
CA ALA A 54 -12.57 -20.00 -18.67
C ALA A 54 -13.71 -20.24 -19.69
N LYS A 55 -13.44 -20.11 -20.99
CA LYS A 55 -14.41 -20.40 -22.08
C LYS A 55 -14.76 -21.88 -22.14
N GLU A 56 -13.85 -22.77 -21.75
CA GLU A 56 -14.10 -24.20 -21.65
C GLU A 56 -14.95 -24.60 -20.42
N GLY A 57 -15.46 -23.62 -19.68
CA GLY A 57 -16.36 -23.84 -18.55
C GLY A 57 -15.65 -24.22 -17.24
N ARG A 58 -14.34 -23.98 -17.13
CA ARG A 58 -13.58 -24.28 -15.91
C ARG A 58 -13.88 -23.24 -14.81
N PRO A 59 -14.53 -23.62 -13.69
CA PRO A 59 -15.11 -22.64 -12.74
C PRO A 59 -14.08 -21.73 -12.09
N LEU A 60 -12.89 -22.24 -11.73
CA LEU A 60 -11.85 -21.43 -11.10
C LEU A 60 -11.32 -20.35 -12.05
N GLN A 61 -11.08 -20.71 -13.31
CA GLN A 61 -10.62 -19.79 -14.34
C GLN A 61 -11.69 -18.75 -14.66
N GLN A 62 -12.96 -19.17 -14.72
CA GLN A 62 -14.11 -18.26 -14.86
C GLN A 62 -14.15 -17.23 -13.72
N PHE A 63 -13.96 -17.71 -12.49
CA PHE A 63 -13.96 -16.82 -11.32
C PHE A 63 -12.77 -15.86 -11.35
N VAL A 64 -11.56 -16.36 -11.58
CA VAL A 64 -10.34 -15.53 -11.59
C VAL A 64 -10.39 -14.49 -12.71
N ILE A 65 -10.76 -14.88 -13.96
CA ILE A 65 -10.84 -13.91 -15.05
C ILE A 65 -11.96 -12.89 -14.84
N ALA A 66 -13.04 -13.27 -14.18
CA ALA A 66 -14.12 -12.34 -13.83
C ALA A 66 -13.72 -11.35 -12.73
N LEU A 67 -12.89 -11.76 -11.78
CA LEU A 67 -12.33 -10.86 -10.75
C LEU A 67 -11.42 -9.79 -11.38
N VAL A 68 -10.57 -10.19 -12.34
CA VAL A 68 -9.63 -9.27 -13.00
C VAL A 68 -10.22 -8.52 -14.20
N ALA A 69 -11.47 -8.75 -14.55
CA ALA A 69 -12.10 -8.21 -15.76
C ALA A 69 -12.06 -6.68 -15.88
N ASN A 70 -12.01 -5.98 -14.77
CA ASN A 70 -11.94 -4.51 -14.71
C ASN A 70 -10.51 -3.99 -14.61
N ASP A 71 -9.50 -4.85 -14.66
CA ASP A 71 -8.12 -4.44 -14.55
C ASP A 71 -7.69 -3.64 -15.79
N ARG A 72 -7.00 -2.51 -15.55
CA ARG A 72 -6.54 -1.61 -16.62
C ARG A 72 -5.50 -2.26 -17.55
N ASP A 73 -4.70 -3.17 -17.01
CA ASP A 73 -3.64 -3.86 -17.75
C ASP A 73 -4.16 -5.09 -18.50
N LEU A 74 -5.42 -5.52 -18.26
CA LEU A 74 -6.04 -6.60 -19.02
C LEU A 74 -6.26 -6.17 -20.48
N PRO A 75 -5.78 -6.93 -21.47
CA PRO A 75 -6.00 -6.63 -22.88
C PRO A 75 -7.49 -6.42 -23.19
N ARG A 76 -7.83 -5.37 -23.95
CA ARG A 76 -9.23 -5.02 -24.26
C ARG A 76 -10.04 -6.22 -24.78
N LYS A 77 -9.43 -7.09 -25.60
CA LYS A 77 -10.06 -8.30 -26.15
C LYS A 77 -10.38 -9.38 -25.12
N LEU A 78 -9.77 -9.32 -23.94
CA LEU A 78 -10.01 -10.26 -22.84
C LEU A 78 -10.95 -9.69 -21.77
N ARG A 79 -11.34 -8.42 -21.89
CA ARG A 79 -12.31 -7.81 -20.98
C ARG A 79 -13.66 -8.44 -21.19
N LEU A 80 -14.23 -8.95 -20.13
CA LEU A 80 -15.56 -9.55 -20.17
C LEU A 80 -16.64 -8.46 -20.26
N LYS A 81 -17.69 -8.74 -21.04
CA LYS A 81 -18.92 -7.96 -20.93
C LYS A 81 -19.52 -8.14 -19.52
N PRO A 82 -20.25 -7.15 -18.99
CA PRO A 82 -20.84 -7.23 -17.65
C PRO A 82 -21.67 -8.51 -17.44
N GLU A 83 -22.45 -8.92 -18.45
CA GLU A 83 -23.30 -10.10 -18.42
C GLU A 83 -22.47 -11.39 -18.32
N THR A 84 -21.41 -11.51 -19.15
CA THR A 84 -20.50 -12.66 -19.13
C THR A 84 -19.73 -12.74 -17.82
N ARG A 85 -19.28 -11.58 -17.31
CA ARG A 85 -18.62 -11.50 -15.99
C ARG A 85 -19.54 -12.00 -14.89
N LYS A 86 -20.79 -11.53 -14.88
CA LYS A 86 -21.82 -11.96 -13.93
C LYS A 86 -22.06 -13.46 -14.01
N ALA A 87 -22.28 -13.99 -15.22
CA ALA A 87 -22.51 -15.41 -15.43
C ALA A 87 -21.35 -16.29 -14.93
N TYR A 88 -20.11 -15.87 -15.17
CA TYR A 88 -18.93 -16.59 -14.67
C TYR A 88 -18.85 -16.59 -13.13
N LEU A 89 -19.14 -15.47 -12.49
CA LEU A 89 -19.18 -15.39 -11.03
C LEU A 89 -20.31 -16.26 -10.46
N ASP A 90 -21.51 -16.21 -11.05
CA ASP A 90 -22.66 -16.97 -10.59
C ASP A 90 -22.44 -18.50 -10.73
N GLN A 91 -21.89 -18.95 -11.84
CA GLN A 91 -21.56 -20.36 -12.05
C GLN A 91 -20.49 -20.91 -11.11
N ALA A 92 -19.48 -20.08 -10.82
CA ALA A 92 -18.38 -20.48 -9.94
C ALA A 92 -18.75 -20.40 -8.45
N ARG A 93 -19.60 -19.42 -8.08
CA ARG A 93 -19.93 -19.11 -6.68
C ARG A 93 -20.48 -20.31 -5.93
N ASP A 94 -21.46 -21.01 -6.47
CA ASP A 94 -22.08 -22.15 -5.81
C ASP A 94 -21.08 -23.27 -5.54
N LYS A 95 -20.19 -23.52 -6.50
CA LYS A 95 -19.15 -24.54 -6.33
C LYS A 95 -18.10 -24.14 -5.29
N ILE A 96 -17.71 -22.86 -5.27
CA ILE A 96 -16.80 -22.31 -4.28
C ILE A 96 -17.44 -22.33 -2.89
N ARG A 97 -18.74 -21.96 -2.79
CA ARG A 97 -19.50 -22.00 -1.54
C ARG A 97 -19.58 -23.42 -0.98
N ARG A 98 -19.88 -24.43 -1.80
CA ARG A 98 -19.86 -25.84 -1.36
C ARG A 98 -18.50 -26.27 -0.85
N LEU A 99 -17.40 -25.89 -1.53
CA LEU A 99 -16.06 -26.19 -1.05
C LEU A 99 -15.76 -25.51 0.30
N ALA A 100 -16.22 -24.29 0.49
CA ALA A 100 -16.07 -23.56 1.74
C ALA A 100 -16.86 -24.22 2.88
N GLU A 101 -18.15 -24.49 2.68
CA GLU A 101 -19.07 -24.99 3.71
C GLU A 101 -18.88 -26.48 4.02
N GLU A 102 -18.80 -27.33 2.98
CA GLU A 102 -18.72 -28.78 3.16
C GLU A 102 -17.33 -29.28 3.55
N LYS A 103 -16.27 -28.63 3.05
CA LYS A 103 -14.87 -29.03 3.28
C LYS A 103 -14.11 -28.06 4.19
N ASN A 104 -14.76 -27.05 4.74
CA ASN A 104 -14.12 -25.97 5.50
C ASN A 104 -12.84 -25.44 4.81
N ASN A 105 -12.91 -25.27 3.48
CA ASN A 105 -11.74 -24.90 2.70
C ASN A 105 -11.42 -23.42 2.88
N ALA A 106 -10.33 -23.14 3.56
CA ALA A 106 -9.89 -21.77 3.91
C ALA A 106 -9.73 -20.87 2.69
N LEU A 107 -9.31 -21.44 1.59
CA LEU A 107 -9.13 -20.79 0.34
C LEU A 107 -10.47 -20.38 -0.29
N ALA A 108 -11.45 -21.29 -0.27
CA ALA A 108 -12.80 -20.99 -0.75
C ALA A 108 -13.46 -19.88 0.09
N TRP A 109 -13.27 -19.89 1.41
CA TRP A 109 -13.70 -18.79 2.28
C TRP A 109 -13.04 -17.46 1.92
N TYR A 110 -11.73 -17.48 1.64
CA TYR A 110 -11.03 -16.27 1.21
C TYR A 110 -11.58 -15.71 -0.10
N LEU A 111 -11.86 -16.56 -1.08
CA LEU A 111 -12.47 -16.14 -2.35
C LEU A 111 -13.84 -15.52 -2.18
N LEU A 112 -14.68 -16.13 -1.36
CA LEU A 112 -16.00 -15.58 -1.05
C LEU A 112 -15.87 -14.21 -0.37
N SER A 113 -14.87 -14.03 0.52
CA SER A 113 -14.63 -12.74 1.15
C SER A 113 -14.24 -11.66 0.16
N LEU A 114 -13.45 -11.98 -0.86
CA LEU A 114 -13.06 -11.04 -1.92
C LEU A 114 -14.23 -10.62 -2.81
N GLU A 115 -15.14 -11.54 -3.08
CA GLU A 115 -16.30 -11.28 -3.92
C GLU A 115 -17.36 -10.47 -3.18
N THR A 116 -17.66 -10.88 -1.95
CA THR A 116 -18.77 -10.33 -1.16
C THR A 116 -18.37 -9.18 -0.26
N ASN A 117 -17.06 -9.00 -0.02
CA ASN A 117 -16.49 -8.10 1.00
C ASN A 117 -16.97 -8.44 2.43
N ASP A 118 -17.29 -9.73 2.68
CA ASP A 118 -17.76 -10.20 3.97
C ASP A 118 -16.58 -10.54 4.89
N MET A 119 -16.49 -9.80 5.99
CA MET A 119 -15.43 -9.96 6.99
C MET A 119 -15.51 -11.30 7.73
N ALA A 120 -16.70 -11.91 7.85
CA ALA A 120 -16.85 -13.22 8.49
C ALA A 120 -16.20 -14.31 7.63
N PHE A 121 -16.29 -14.23 6.31
CA PHE A 121 -15.61 -15.16 5.41
C PHE A 121 -14.10 -14.97 5.45
N LEU A 122 -13.61 -13.72 5.50
CA LEU A 122 -12.19 -13.43 5.63
C LEU A 122 -11.64 -13.99 6.95
N LYS A 123 -12.37 -13.81 8.05
CA LYS A 123 -11.98 -14.37 9.35
C LYS A 123 -11.92 -15.89 9.32
N ARG A 124 -12.93 -16.57 8.75
CA ARG A 124 -12.92 -18.04 8.59
C ARG A 124 -11.73 -18.53 7.74
N ALA A 125 -11.40 -17.79 6.69
CA ALA A 125 -10.22 -18.08 5.88
C ALA A 125 -8.91 -17.93 6.67
N ALA A 126 -8.80 -16.91 7.52
CA ALA A 126 -7.64 -16.70 8.40
C ALA A 126 -7.57 -17.77 9.50
N ASP A 127 -8.70 -18.14 10.11
CA ASP A 127 -8.79 -19.22 11.10
C ASP A 127 -8.40 -20.58 10.48
N GLY A 128 -8.65 -20.78 9.18
CA GLY A 128 -8.19 -21.92 8.38
C GLY A 128 -6.78 -21.77 7.81
N GLU A 129 -6.00 -20.80 8.29
CA GLU A 129 -4.59 -20.55 7.93
C GLU A 129 -4.35 -20.25 6.44
N ASN A 130 -5.35 -19.70 5.73
CA ASN A 130 -5.07 -19.11 4.42
C ASN A 130 -4.13 -17.93 4.56
N VAL A 131 -2.96 -17.99 3.93
CA VAL A 131 -1.84 -17.05 4.12
C VAL A 131 -2.24 -15.60 3.83
N GLN A 132 -2.99 -15.37 2.76
CA GLN A 132 -3.46 -14.04 2.37
C GLN A 132 -4.51 -13.52 3.34
N ALA A 133 -5.39 -14.40 3.81
CA ALA A 133 -6.39 -14.06 4.80
C ALA A 133 -5.76 -13.72 6.16
N LEU A 134 -4.71 -14.45 6.56
CA LEU A 134 -3.93 -14.13 7.76
C LEU A 134 -3.40 -12.70 7.70
N ASN A 135 -2.75 -12.34 6.59
CA ASN A 135 -2.20 -11.02 6.40
C ASN A 135 -3.28 -9.94 6.33
N ALA A 136 -4.34 -10.16 5.53
CA ALA A 136 -5.44 -9.21 5.38
C ALA A 136 -6.20 -8.99 6.69
N TRP A 137 -6.52 -10.07 7.41
CA TRP A 137 -7.20 -10.01 8.70
C TRP A 137 -6.36 -9.29 9.75
N GLY A 138 -5.06 -9.59 9.80
CA GLY A 138 -4.11 -8.89 10.66
C GLY A 138 -4.07 -7.39 10.40
N THR A 139 -4.02 -6.98 9.14
CA THR A 139 -3.99 -5.55 8.74
C THR A 139 -5.29 -4.82 9.10
N ILE A 140 -6.45 -5.44 8.88
CA ILE A 140 -7.76 -4.86 9.24
C ILE A 140 -7.85 -4.70 10.75
N THR A 141 -7.55 -5.77 11.50
CA THR A 141 -7.62 -5.78 12.96
C THR A 141 -6.66 -4.75 13.58
N LEU A 142 -5.45 -4.62 13.04
CA LEU A 142 -4.48 -3.60 13.46
C LEU A 142 -5.00 -2.18 13.20
N THR A 143 -5.58 -1.96 12.02
CA THR A 143 -6.15 -0.66 11.65
C THR A 143 -7.32 -0.26 12.55
N GLU A 144 -8.19 -1.21 12.88
CA GLU A 144 -9.32 -1.00 13.80
C GLU A 144 -8.84 -0.65 15.20
N ALA A 145 -7.81 -1.33 15.71
CA ALA A 145 -7.23 -1.04 17.02
C ALA A 145 -6.74 0.41 17.14
N PHE A 146 -6.08 0.94 16.07
CA PHE A 146 -5.61 2.33 16.06
C PHE A 146 -6.70 3.37 15.78
N ARG A 147 -7.78 2.99 15.10
CA ARG A 147 -8.88 3.91 14.77
C ARG A 147 -9.95 4.03 15.85
N ASN A 148 -10.01 3.09 16.78
CA ASN A 148 -11.01 3.09 17.84
C ASN A 148 -10.48 3.78 19.12
N PRO A 149 -10.81 5.06 19.36
CA PRO A 149 -10.30 5.80 20.50
C PRO A 149 -10.92 5.33 21.84
N SER A 150 -11.97 4.51 21.80
CA SER A 150 -12.65 3.97 22.99
C SER A 150 -12.12 2.58 23.38
N MET A 151 -11.18 2.01 22.63
CA MET A 151 -10.57 0.73 22.98
C MET A 151 -9.65 0.89 24.18
N GLU A 152 -9.84 0.05 25.20
CA GLU A 152 -8.98 0.07 26.38
C GLU A 152 -7.54 -0.33 26.05
N THR A 153 -6.57 0.25 26.76
CA THR A 153 -5.13 0.00 26.53
C THR A 153 -4.79 -1.48 26.52
N ASN A 154 -5.32 -2.24 27.49
CA ASN A 154 -5.12 -3.69 27.59
C ASN A 154 -5.71 -4.47 26.40
N GLU A 155 -6.81 -3.97 25.83
CA GLU A 155 -7.43 -4.57 24.65
C GLU A 155 -6.60 -4.28 23.39
N VAL A 156 -6.08 -3.05 23.27
CA VAL A 156 -5.14 -2.68 22.20
C VAL A 156 -3.91 -3.60 22.24
N GLU A 157 -3.28 -3.78 23.41
CA GLU A 157 -2.09 -4.64 23.55
C GLU A 157 -2.37 -6.09 23.14
N ARG A 158 -3.47 -6.68 23.60
CA ARG A 158 -3.90 -8.03 23.21
C ARG A 158 -4.12 -8.13 21.70
N THR A 159 -4.71 -7.10 21.12
CA THR A 159 -4.94 -7.03 19.67
C THR A 159 -3.66 -6.95 18.88
N LEU A 160 -2.70 -6.16 19.35
CA LEU A 160 -1.36 -6.08 18.73
C LEU A 160 -0.62 -7.43 18.75
N VAL A 161 -0.65 -8.14 19.89
CA VAL A 161 -0.07 -9.50 20.00
C VAL A 161 -0.74 -10.48 19.03
N LYS A 162 -2.06 -10.41 18.88
CA LYS A 162 -2.79 -11.23 17.92
C LYS A 162 -2.37 -10.91 16.48
N CYS A 163 -2.29 -9.62 16.10
CA CYS A 163 -1.85 -9.20 14.78
C CYS A 163 -0.42 -9.67 14.48
N PHE A 164 0.50 -9.53 15.44
CA PHE A 164 1.85 -10.06 15.33
C PHE A 164 1.85 -11.57 15.00
N GLY A 165 1.04 -12.36 15.72
CA GLY A 165 0.91 -13.80 15.47
C GLY A 165 0.39 -14.13 14.07
N LEU A 166 -0.58 -13.36 13.56
CA LEU A 166 -1.12 -13.51 12.21
C LEU A 166 -0.06 -13.19 11.13
N PHE A 167 0.65 -12.07 11.28
CA PHE A 167 1.72 -11.68 10.35
C PHE A 167 2.90 -12.66 10.39
N LYS A 168 3.23 -13.18 11.58
CA LYS A 168 4.27 -14.19 11.73
C LYS A 168 3.92 -15.47 10.97
N LYS A 169 2.69 -15.99 11.10
CA LYS A 169 2.24 -17.15 10.32
C LYS A 169 2.29 -16.91 8.82
N ALA A 170 1.86 -15.74 8.34
CA ALA A 170 1.94 -15.38 6.93
C ALA A 170 3.41 -15.28 6.45
N ALA A 171 4.29 -14.69 7.26
CA ALA A 171 5.71 -14.57 6.97
C ALA A 171 6.42 -15.93 6.96
N ASP A 172 6.12 -16.82 7.91
CA ASP A 172 6.64 -18.19 7.99
C ASP A 172 6.24 -19.02 6.75
N ALA A 173 5.11 -18.69 6.13
CA ALA A 173 4.67 -19.26 4.85
C ALA A 173 5.30 -18.58 3.62
N GLY A 174 6.21 -17.60 3.80
CA GLY A 174 6.93 -16.91 2.72
C GLY A 174 6.15 -15.77 2.06
N ASP A 175 5.03 -15.31 2.65
CA ASP A 175 4.26 -14.19 2.08
C ASP A 175 5.01 -12.87 2.23
N ALA A 176 5.27 -12.19 1.12
CA ALA A 176 6.01 -10.94 1.11
C ALA A 176 5.31 -9.81 1.91
N ASN A 177 3.97 -9.75 1.87
CA ASN A 177 3.20 -8.80 2.67
C ASN A 177 3.25 -9.17 4.16
N GLY A 178 3.18 -10.47 4.49
CA GLY A 178 3.34 -10.99 5.85
C GLY A 178 4.71 -10.64 6.42
N LEU A 179 5.77 -10.84 5.64
CA LEU A 179 7.14 -10.45 6.00
C LEU A 179 7.27 -8.93 6.20
N TYR A 180 6.68 -8.11 5.32
CA TYR A 180 6.67 -6.66 5.47
C TYR A 180 5.95 -6.24 6.77
N ASN A 181 4.75 -6.76 7.03
CA ASN A 181 3.98 -6.43 8.21
C ASN A 181 4.65 -6.94 9.51
N LEU A 182 5.27 -8.11 9.48
CA LEU A 182 6.08 -8.61 10.58
C LEU A 182 7.29 -7.70 10.85
N GLY A 183 7.97 -7.23 9.80
CA GLY A 183 9.04 -6.24 9.90
C GLY A 183 8.56 -4.93 10.53
N MET A 184 7.36 -4.46 10.17
CA MET A 184 6.73 -3.29 10.81
C MET A 184 6.45 -3.54 12.30
N CYS A 185 5.99 -4.76 12.66
CA CYS A 185 5.78 -5.10 14.06
C CYS A 185 7.09 -5.02 14.86
N TYR A 186 8.19 -5.57 14.36
CA TYR A 186 9.50 -5.47 15.01
C TYR A 186 10.03 -4.04 15.04
N MET A 187 9.79 -3.25 13.99
CA MET A 187 10.22 -1.85 13.94
C MET A 187 9.53 -0.98 15.01
N GLN A 188 8.22 -1.18 15.20
CA GLN A 188 7.38 -0.34 16.05
C GLN A 188 7.05 -0.96 17.42
N GLY A 189 7.37 -2.24 17.63
CA GLY A 189 7.00 -2.96 18.84
C GLY A 189 5.51 -3.35 18.89
N TYR A 190 4.88 -3.60 17.75
CA TYR A 190 3.47 -4.00 17.74
C TYR A 190 3.33 -5.47 18.12
N GLY A 191 2.92 -5.71 19.36
CA GLY A 191 2.73 -7.04 19.93
C GLY A 191 4.01 -7.83 20.20
N CYS A 192 5.16 -7.19 20.12
CA CYS A 192 6.48 -7.75 20.42
C CYS A 192 7.43 -6.67 20.94
N THR A 193 8.58 -7.06 21.48
CA THR A 193 9.67 -6.13 21.77
C THR A 193 10.24 -5.58 20.45
N PRO A 194 10.45 -4.25 20.32
CA PRO A 194 11.11 -3.67 19.17
C PRO A 194 12.48 -4.29 18.89
N ASP A 195 12.74 -4.66 17.65
CA ASP A 195 14.00 -5.25 17.21
C ASP A 195 14.31 -4.83 15.77
N GLN A 196 15.28 -3.92 15.61
CA GLN A 196 15.63 -3.37 14.30
C GLN A 196 16.37 -4.39 13.41
N ASP A 197 17.11 -5.34 14.00
CA ASP A 197 17.79 -6.40 13.25
C ASP A 197 16.79 -7.38 12.64
N LEU A 198 15.77 -7.79 13.42
CA LEU A 198 14.69 -8.63 12.91
C LEU A 198 13.83 -7.88 11.91
N ALA A 199 13.53 -6.60 12.13
CA ALA A 199 12.82 -5.76 11.18
C ALA A 199 13.57 -5.69 9.83
N TYR A 200 14.89 -5.43 9.87
CA TYR A 200 15.72 -5.40 8.67
C TYR A 200 15.69 -6.73 7.90
N LYS A 201 15.85 -7.86 8.61
CA LYS A 201 15.80 -9.20 8.00
C LYS A 201 14.46 -9.45 7.32
N CYS A 202 13.34 -9.13 7.98
CA CYS A 202 12.00 -9.28 7.41
C CYS A 202 11.82 -8.38 6.18
N PHE A 203 12.20 -7.10 6.25
CA PHE A 203 12.10 -6.20 5.11
C PHE A 203 13.00 -6.63 3.95
N ARG A 204 14.20 -7.12 4.23
CA ARG A 204 15.11 -7.58 3.20
C ARG A 204 14.53 -8.77 2.42
N THR A 205 14.03 -9.79 3.13
CA THR A 205 13.40 -10.94 2.48
C THR A 205 12.15 -10.52 1.68
N SER A 206 11.33 -9.63 2.25
CA SER A 206 10.16 -9.07 1.55
C SER A 206 10.55 -8.25 0.30
N ALA A 207 11.64 -7.47 0.38
CA ALA A 207 12.18 -6.69 -0.73
C ALA A 207 12.77 -7.56 -1.85
N GLU A 208 13.42 -8.66 -1.50
CA GLU A 208 13.91 -9.67 -2.44
C GLU A 208 12.74 -10.33 -3.20
N ALA A 209 11.60 -10.52 -2.53
CA ALA A 209 10.34 -10.95 -3.16
C ALA A 209 9.61 -9.82 -3.94
N GLY A 210 10.18 -8.62 -4.04
CA GLY A 210 9.67 -7.52 -4.84
C GLY A 210 8.63 -6.62 -4.16
N HIS A 211 8.46 -6.67 -2.83
CA HIS A 211 7.51 -5.82 -2.12
C HIS A 211 7.98 -4.34 -2.13
N PRO A 212 7.23 -3.41 -2.75
CA PRO A 212 7.73 -2.05 -3.01
C PRO A 212 8.01 -1.23 -1.75
N GLU A 213 7.16 -1.36 -0.72
CA GLU A 213 7.32 -0.66 0.54
C GLU A 213 8.52 -1.21 1.33
N ALA A 214 8.75 -2.54 1.28
CA ALA A 214 9.92 -3.15 1.91
C ALA A 214 11.22 -2.69 1.23
N ILE A 215 11.21 -2.58 -0.10
CA ILE A 215 12.32 -2.05 -0.89
C ILE A 215 12.64 -0.61 -0.44
N ASN A 216 11.62 0.24 -0.28
CA ASN A 216 11.80 1.59 0.25
C ASN A 216 12.40 1.58 1.67
N ASN A 217 11.91 0.70 2.55
CA ASN A 217 12.40 0.62 3.92
C ASN A 217 13.88 0.20 3.96
N ILE A 218 14.31 -0.75 3.13
CA ILE A 218 15.73 -1.11 3.00
C ILE A 218 16.56 0.11 2.58
N GLY A 219 16.08 0.92 1.64
CA GLY A 219 16.71 2.20 1.29
C GLY A 219 16.88 3.11 2.52
N GLY A 220 15.88 3.19 3.39
CA GLY A 220 15.94 3.93 4.65
C GLY A 220 17.03 3.42 5.60
N PHE A 221 17.15 2.12 5.77
CA PHE A 221 18.22 1.52 6.60
C PHE A 221 19.63 1.91 6.13
N TYR A 222 19.86 1.92 4.81
CA TYR A 222 21.12 2.36 4.24
C TYR A 222 21.34 3.87 4.30
N ARG A 223 20.28 4.69 4.20
CA ARG A 223 20.37 6.14 4.36
C ARG A 223 20.77 6.51 5.79
N ASP A 224 20.07 5.90 6.76
CA ASP A 224 20.18 6.29 8.17
C ASP A 224 21.29 5.55 8.92
N GLY A 225 21.87 4.50 8.32
CA GLY A 225 22.92 3.71 8.96
C GLY A 225 22.43 2.85 10.12
N ILE A 226 21.16 2.43 10.06
CA ILE A 226 20.54 1.58 11.09
C ILE A 226 20.78 0.11 10.70
N VAL A 227 21.30 -0.72 11.63
CA VAL A 227 21.66 -2.14 11.40
C VAL A 227 22.77 -2.33 10.37
N VAL A 228 22.83 -1.53 9.34
CA VAL A 228 23.85 -1.54 8.28
C VAL A 228 24.60 -0.21 8.26
N ARG A 229 25.85 -0.23 7.78
CA ARG A 229 26.61 1.02 7.61
C ARG A 229 25.92 1.94 6.62
N ALA A 230 25.79 3.22 6.97
CA ALA A 230 25.23 4.23 6.08
C ALA A 230 25.94 4.23 4.71
N ASN A 231 25.13 4.18 3.66
CA ASN A 231 25.62 4.20 2.28
C ASN A 231 24.55 4.88 1.38
N PRO A 232 24.70 6.20 1.12
CA PRO A 232 23.74 6.96 0.31
C PRO A 232 23.56 6.42 -1.12
N GLU A 233 24.63 5.91 -1.73
CA GLU A 233 24.52 5.34 -3.08
C GLU A 233 23.65 4.08 -3.12
N THR A 234 23.82 3.21 -2.13
CA THR A 234 22.98 2.01 -1.97
C THR A 234 21.55 2.41 -1.66
N ALA A 235 21.34 3.39 -0.78
CA ALA A 235 20.01 3.92 -0.46
C ALA A 235 19.29 4.45 -1.70
N ALA A 236 19.97 5.28 -2.51
CA ALA A 236 19.41 5.83 -3.75
C ALA A 236 19.00 4.73 -4.75
N LYS A 237 19.79 3.67 -4.89
CA LYS A 237 19.46 2.50 -5.74
C LYS A 237 18.19 1.78 -5.26
N TRP A 238 18.03 1.60 -3.95
CA TRP A 238 16.83 0.99 -3.38
C TRP A 238 15.60 1.88 -3.54
N PHE A 239 15.72 3.19 -3.32
CA PHE A 239 14.64 4.14 -3.55
C PHE A 239 14.23 4.19 -5.02
N ALA A 240 15.19 4.21 -5.95
CA ALA A 240 14.92 4.16 -7.39
C ALA A 240 14.13 2.90 -7.78
N ARG A 241 14.56 1.72 -7.29
CA ARG A 241 13.85 0.47 -7.54
C ARG A 241 12.43 0.48 -6.96
N SER A 242 12.23 1.04 -5.77
CA SER A 242 10.90 1.20 -5.17
C SER A 242 10.01 2.14 -5.99
N ALA A 243 10.58 3.25 -6.48
CA ALA A 243 9.90 4.20 -7.37
C ALA A 243 9.46 3.55 -8.69
N GLU A 244 10.34 2.77 -9.33
CA GLU A 244 10.04 2.01 -10.57
C GLU A 244 8.85 1.05 -10.39
N LEU A 245 8.66 0.51 -9.18
CA LEU A 245 7.52 -0.33 -8.82
C LEU A 245 6.26 0.47 -8.44
N GLY A 246 6.29 1.79 -8.59
CA GLY A 246 5.14 2.68 -8.37
C GLY A 246 4.88 3.00 -6.90
N ASN A 247 5.87 2.82 -6.02
CA ASN A 247 5.74 3.20 -4.62
C ASN A 247 5.95 4.70 -4.42
N SER A 248 4.96 5.41 -3.90
CA SER A 248 5.02 6.87 -3.72
C SER A 248 6.07 7.33 -2.70
N TYR A 249 6.38 6.52 -1.68
CA TYR A 249 7.46 6.82 -0.73
C TYR A 249 8.83 6.61 -1.37
N GLY A 250 8.98 5.56 -2.21
CA GLY A 250 10.18 5.35 -3.01
C GLY A 250 10.43 6.51 -3.97
N MET A 251 9.38 6.97 -4.67
CA MET A 251 9.45 8.14 -5.54
C MET A 251 9.87 9.41 -4.77
N LEU A 252 9.26 9.66 -3.61
CA LEU A 252 9.60 10.80 -2.76
C LEU A 252 11.07 10.75 -2.30
N ASN A 253 11.50 9.61 -1.74
CA ASN A 253 12.86 9.47 -1.22
C ASN A 253 13.90 9.56 -2.34
N TYR A 254 13.62 8.97 -3.50
CA TYR A 254 14.51 9.07 -4.66
C TYR A 254 14.55 10.50 -5.22
N ALA A 255 13.41 11.20 -5.28
CA ALA A 255 13.36 12.60 -5.67
C ALA A 255 14.19 13.49 -4.74
N LEU A 256 14.12 13.30 -3.43
CA LEU A 256 14.93 14.03 -2.46
C LEU A 256 16.43 13.74 -2.64
N ALA A 257 16.80 12.48 -2.91
CA ALA A 257 18.17 12.11 -3.21
C ALA A 257 18.68 12.82 -4.49
N LEU A 258 17.88 12.84 -5.56
CA LEU A 258 18.19 13.56 -6.82
C LEU A 258 18.31 15.08 -6.63
N GLN A 259 17.42 15.69 -5.81
CA GLN A 259 17.49 17.14 -5.54
C GLN A 259 18.80 17.53 -4.83
N ARG A 260 19.28 16.68 -3.92
CA ARG A 260 20.46 16.96 -3.10
C ARG A 260 21.76 16.41 -3.67
N GLY A 261 21.68 15.46 -4.62
CA GLY A 261 22.84 14.71 -5.10
C GLY A 261 23.36 13.71 -4.05
N GLU A 262 22.49 13.17 -3.21
CA GLU A 262 22.83 12.24 -2.15
C GLU A 262 22.89 10.81 -2.69
N GLY A 263 24.08 10.28 -2.92
CA GLY A 263 24.31 8.94 -3.46
C GLY A 263 23.90 8.75 -4.94
N VAL A 264 23.53 9.81 -5.62
CA VAL A 264 23.16 9.86 -7.04
C VAL A 264 23.53 11.23 -7.61
N GLU A 265 23.80 11.31 -8.90
CA GLU A 265 23.99 12.60 -9.57
C GLU A 265 22.75 13.48 -9.42
N LYS A 266 22.98 14.76 -9.12
CA LYS A 266 21.89 15.73 -8.93
C LYS A 266 21.10 15.92 -10.21
N ASP A 267 19.80 15.66 -10.16
CA ASP A 267 18.87 15.83 -11.28
C ASP A 267 17.54 16.39 -10.77
N VAL A 268 17.47 17.72 -10.69
CA VAL A 268 16.29 18.43 -10.17
C VAL A 268 15.06 18.28 -11.06
N PRO A 269 15.15 18.34 -12.41
CA PRO A 269 14.03 18.08 -13.30
C PRO A 269 13.37 16.71 -13.06
N LYS A 270 14.18 15.64 -13.02
CA LYS A 270 13.68 14.30 -12.74
C LYS A 270 13.07 14.16 -11.34
N ALA A 271 13.65 14.83 -10.34
CA ALA A 271 13.08 14.85 -9.00
C ALA A 271 11.68 15.44 -8.98
N VAL A 272 11.46 16.54 -9.72
CA VAL A 272 10.15 17.20 -9.83
C VAL A 272 9.13 16.29 -10.51
N GLU A 273 9.52 15.56 -11.56
CA GLU A 273 8.63 14.56 -12.21
C GLU A 273 8.19 13.48 -11.25
N LEU A 274 9.11 12.92 -10.46
CA LEU A 274 8.79 11.90 -9.44
C LEU A 274 7.90 12.45 -8.32
N LEU A 275 8.14 13.69 -7.85
CA LEU A 275 7.30 14.33 -6.85
C LEU A 275 5.89 14.56 -7.38
N LYS A 276 5.74 14.98 -8.63
CA LYS A 276 4.44 15.10 -9.29
C LYS A 276 3.72 13.76 -9.33
N GLU A 277 4.38 12.70 -9.83
CA GLU A 277 3.79 11.37 -9.93
C GLU A 277 3.37 10.84 -8.55
N ALA A 278 4.23 10.94 -7.53
CA ALA A 278 3.91 10.56 -6.16
C ALA A 278 2.73 11.36 -5.59
N SER A 279 2.62 12.65 -5.93
CA SER A 279 1.50 13.53 -5.55
C SER A 279 0.18 13.07 -6.20
N GLU A 280 0.21 12.70 -7.47
CA GLU A 280 -0.94 12.17 -8.21
C GLU A 280 -1.40 10.80 -7.67
N LEU A 281 -0.46 10.02 -7.12
CA LEU A 281 -0.76 8.78 -6.37
C LEU A 281 -1.33 9.03 -4.98
N GLY A 282 -1.36 10.29 -4.52
CA GLY A 282 -2.00 10.68 -3.27
C GLY A 282 -1.08 10.81 -2.06
N SER A 283 0.25 10.78 -2.23
CA SER A 283 1.18 11.02 -1.11
C SER A 283 1.10 12.47 -0.63
N ALA A 284 0.73 12.65 0.62
CA ALA A 284 0.66 13.98 1.23
C ALA A 284 2.04 14.63 1.37
N GLU A 285 3.04 13.82 1.69
CA GLU A 285 4.44 14.23 1.80
C GLU A 285 4.98 14.70 0.45
N ALA A 286 4.68 13.95 -0.62
CA ALA A 286 5.09 14.33 -1.97
C ALA A 286 4.39 15.61 -2.44
N MET A 287 3.09 15.78 -2.14
CA MET A 287 2.37 17.01 -2.44
C MET A 287 3.01 18.22 -1.76
N ASN A 288 3.41 18.08 -0.50
CA ASN A 288 4.13 19.14 0.20
C ASN A 288 5.49 19.43 -0.45
N ALA A 289 6.27 18.40 -0.76
CA ALA A 289 7.57 18.57 -1.40
C ALA A 289 7.44 19.19 -2.80
N TYR A 290 6.43 18.78 -3.57
CA TYR A 290 6.14 19.35 -4.89
C TYR A 290 5.71 20.82 -4.79
N GLY A 291 4.90 21.18 -3.77
CA GLY A 291 4.57 22.55 -3.44
C GLY A 291 5.81 23.40 -3.11
N MET A 292 6.79 22.84 -2.39
CA MET A 292 8.06 23.50 -2.10
C MET A 292 8.86 23.78 -3.37
N CYS A 293 8.82 22.90 -4.38
CA CYS A 293 9.46 23.16 -5.67
C CYS A 293 8.89 24.45 -6.33
N PHE A 294 7.59 24.62 -6.32
CA PHE A 294 6.97 25.86 -6.84
C PHE A 294 7.27 27.08 -5.99
N TYR A 295 7.31 26.93 -4.67
CA TYR A 295 7.61 28.01 -3.74
C TYR A 295 9.03 28.58 -3.96
N ASN A 296 10.01 27.69 -4.14
CA ASN A 296 11.40 28.06 -4.33
C ASN A 296 11.75 28.35 -5.79
N GLY A 297 11.09 27.70 -6.75
CA GLY A 297 11.48 27.66 -8.16
C GLY A 297 12.49 26.55 -8.45
N ASP A 298 12.50 25.47 -7.65
CA ASP A 298 13.42 24.34 -7.81
C ASP A 298 12.93 23.40 -8.92
N GLY A 299 13.57 23.46 -10.09
CA GLY A 299 13.23 22.63 -11.27
C GLY A 299 11.91 23.00 -11.96
N VAL A 300 11.19 23.97 -11.45
CA VAL A 300 9.97 24.56 -12.04
C VAL A 300 10.03 26.08 -11.95
N LYS A 301 9.25 26.76 -12.78
CA LYS A 301 9.10 28.20 -12.62
C LYS A 301 8.46 28.50 -11.25
N LYS A 302 9.07 29.41 -10.51
CA LYS A 302 8.55 29.86 -9.21
C LYS A 302 7.11 30.35 -9.37
N ASP A 303 6.21 29.77 -8.59
CA ASP A 303 4.77 30.10 -8.52
C ASP A 303 4.23 29.82 -7.12
N GLU A 304 4.20 30.88 -6.32
CA GLU A 304 3.77 30.80 -4.92
C GLU A 304 2.27 30.47 -4.78
N ALA A 305 1.44 30.85 -5.76
CA ALA A 305 0.02 30.52 -5.75
C ALA A 305 -0.20 29.02 -6.05
N GLU A 306 0.58 28.46 -6.95
CA GLU A 306 0.57 27.01 -7.21
C GLU A 306 1.09 26.21 -6.00
N ALA A 307 2.16 26.70 -5.34
CA ALA A 307 2.66 26.11 -4.10
C ALA A 307 1.56 25.99 -3.03
N VAL A 308 0.79 27.07 -2.82
CA VAL A 308 -0.33 27.07 -1.86
C VAL A 308 -1.40 26.04 -2.21
N LYS A 309 -1.70 25.80 -3.49
CA LYS A 309 -2.66 24.76 -3.89
C LYS A 309 -2.18 23.37 -3.46
N TRP A 310 -0.89 23.06 -3.69
CA TRP A 310 -0.30 21.78 -3.31
C TRP A 310 -0.20 21.63 -1.79
N TYR A 311 0.15 22.69 -1.06
CA TYR A 311 0.10 22.66 0.41
C TYR A 311 -1.30 22.39 0.95
N ARG A 312 -2.35 22.99 0.35
CA ARG A 312 -3.75 22.71 0.72
C ARG A 312 -4.12 21.24 0.45
N ALA A 313 -3.72 20.70 -0.70
CA ALA A 313 -3.98 19.30 -1.04
C ALA A 313 -3.30 18.34 -0.05
N SER A 314 -2.08 18.64 0.37
CA SER A 314 -1.32 17.92 1.38
C SER A 314 -1.97 18.05 2.77
N ALA A 315 -2.31 19.27 3.18
CA ALA A 315 -2.94 19.56 4.47
C ALA A 315 -4.33 18.90 4.61
N ALA A 316 -5.10 18.83 3.52
CA ALA A 316 -6.38 18.11 3.50
C ALA A 316 -6.25 16.62 3.78
N ARG A 317 -5.04 16.06 3.64
CA ARG A 317 -4.70 14.68 4.01
C ARG A 317 -4.08 14.55 5.41
N GLY A 318 -4.10 15.63 6.18
CA GLY A 318 -3.61 15.64 7.55
C GLY A 318 -2.11 15.88 7.71
N PHE A 319 -1.37 16.23 6.65
CA PHE A 319 0.08 16.41 6.75
C PHE A 319 0.44 17.74 7.44
N ALA A 320 0.89 17.64 8.69
CA ALA A 320 1.17 18.80 9.54
C ALA A 320 2.22 19.77 8.96
N PRO A 321 3.33 19.35 8.32
CA PRO A 321 4.28 20.28 7.72
C PRO A 321 3.66 21.15 6.61
N ALA A 322 2.71 20.63 5.82
CA ALA A 322 1.99 21.42 4.83
C ALA A 322 1.08 22.48 5.48
N MET A 323 0.49 22.17 6.64
CA MET A 323 -0.28 23.12 7.43
C MET A 323 0.60 24.26 7.96
N ASP A 324 1.85 23.94 8.38
CA ASP A 324 2.83 24.97 8.77
C ASP A 324 3.22 25.86 7.60
N ASN A 325 3.42 25.28 6.40
CA ASN A 325 3.69 26.05 5.19
C ASN A 325 2.51 26.98 4.84
N LEU A 326 1.27 26.51 4.96
CA LEU A 326 0.08 27.34 4.78
C LEU A 326 0.00 28.47 5.82
N SER A 327 0.27 28.16 7.09
CA SER A 327 0.33 29.18 8.14
C SER A 327 1.32 30.28 7.78
N SER A 328 2.51 29.91 7.29
CA SER A 328 3.53 30.88 6.84
C SER A 328 3.06 31.68 5.61
N CYS A 329 2.46 31.01 4.62
CA CYS A 329 1.94 31.70 3.43
C CYS A 329 0.88 32.75 3.77
N TYR A 330 -0.07 32.42 4.63
CA TYR A 330 -1.09 33.37 5.06
C TYR A 330 -0.52 34.50 5.94
N GLY A 331 0.43 34.20 6.82
CA GLY A 331 1.08 35.22 7.67
C GLY A 331 1.89 36.24 6.88
N LEU A 332 2.55 35.78 5.81
CA LEU A 332 3.41 36.63 4.96
C LEU A 332 2.66 37.24 3.77
N GLY A 333 1.54 36.63 3.35
CA GLY A 333 0.85 37.02 2.12
C GLY A 333 1.52 36.43 0.87
N THR A 334 2.19 35.29 0.98
CA THR A 334 2.94 34.63 -0.09
C THR A 334 2.03 33.67 -0.86
N GLY A 335 1.75 33.96 -2.12
CA GLY A 335 0.83 33.16 -2.96
C GLY A 335 -0.65 33.27 -2.58
N VAL A 336 -0.97 33.96 -1.51
CA VAL A 336 -2.31 34.25 -1.02
C VAL A 336 -2.35 35.66 -0.40
N ARG A 337 -3.54 36.23 -0.26
CA ARG A 337 -3.71 37.47 0.51
C ARG A 337 -3.30 37.23 1.97
N LYS A 338 -2.53 38.15 2.54
CA LYS A 338 -2.15 38.11 3.96
C LYS A 338 -3.39 38.05 4.85
N ASP A 339 -3.42 37.07 5.77
CA ASP A 339 -4.49 36.85 6.74
C ASP A 339 -3.93 36.21 8.00
N GLU A 340 -3.76 37.02 9.05
CA GLU A 340 -3.18 36.55 10.31
C GLU A 340 -4.11 35.58 11.07
N LYS A 341 -5.44 35.71 10.90
CA LYS A 341 -6.39 34.80 11.51
C LYS A 341 -6.31 33.42 10.87
N GLU A 342 -6.31 33.36 9.53
CA GLU A 342 -6.17 32.11 8.80
C GLU A 342 -4.79 31.46 9.07
N SER A 343 -3.72 32.28 9.17
CA SER A 343 -2.39 31.81 9.58
C SER A 343 -2.45 31.10 10.93
N LEU A 344 -3.10 31.71 11.94
CA LEU A 344 -3.25 31.09 13.25
C LEU A 344 -4.06 29.78 13.19
N VAL A 345 -5.16 29.76 12.44
CA VAL A 345 -5.99 28.54 12.27
C VAL A 345 -5.16 27.38 11.70
N TRP A 346 -4.37 27.63 10.65
CA TRP A 346 -3.50 26.61 10.08
C TRP A 346 -2.42 26.16 11.06
N LYS A 347 -1.87 27.06 11.87
CA LYS A 347 -0.92 26.71 12.94
C LYS A 347 -1.54 25.78 13.97
N VAL A 348 -2.75 26.09 14.42
CA VAL A 348 -3.47 25.26 15.40
C VAL A 348 -3.82 23.90 14.77
N ARG A 349 -4.23 23.85 13.49
CA ARG A 349 -4.46 22.58 12.78
C ARG A 349 -3.19 21.72 12.71
N SER A 350 -2.04 22.33 12.46
CA SER A 350 -0.75 21.63 12.46
C SER A 350 -0.42 21.03 13.84
N MET A 351 -0.65 21.80 14.93
CA MET A 351 -0.45 21.30 16.29
C MET A 351 -1.39 20.15 16.63
N ALA A 352 -2.68 20.28 16.30
CA ALA A 352 -3.66 19.22 16.50
C ALA A 352 -3.30 17.95 15.70
N ALA A 353 -2.85 18.09 14.45
CA ALA A 353 -2.40 16.96 13.63
C ALA A 353 -1.17 16.25 14.20
N ARG A 354 -0.38 16.94 15.04
CA ARG A 354 0.74 16.33 15.81
C ARG A 354 0.32 15.76 17.16
N GLY A 355 -0.98 15.76 17.47
CA GLY A 355 -1.52 15.17 18.70
C GLY A 355 -1.69 16.12 19.87
N ASP A 356 -1.55 17.44 19.66
CA ASP A 356 -1.84 18.45 20.71
C ASP A 356 -3.35 18.47 21.01
N ARG A 357 -3.70 17.99 22.21
CA ARG A 357 -5.10 17.91 22.66
C ARG A 357 -5.76 19.28 22.86
N ASN A 358 -4.99 20.29 23.28
CA ASN A 358 -5.52 21.63 23.49
C ASN A 358 -5.83 22.28 22.14
N ALA A 359 -4.95 22.10 21.15
CA ALA A 359 -5.21 22.55 19.78
C ALA A 359 -6.43 21.85 19.17
N ALA A 360 -6.57 20.55 19.38
CA ALA A 360 -7.75 19.81 18.94
C ALA A 360 -9.05 20.30 19.59
N ALA A 361 -9.04 20.53 20.91
CA ALA A 361 -10.18 21.10 21.64
C ALA A 361 -10.53 22.51 21.14
N TRP A 362 -9.52 23.35 20.90
CA TRP A 362 -9.73 24.69 20.36
C TRP A 362 -10.41 24.64 18.98
N LEU A 363 -9.99 23.73 18.10
CA LEU A 363 -10.61 23.53 16.79
C LEU A 363 -12.07 23.08 16.88
N GLN A 364 -12.41 22.24 17.84
CA GLN A 364 -13.80 21.81 18.08
C GLN A 364 -14.70 22.98 18.50
N GLN A 365 -14.15 23.94 19.26
CA GLN A 365 -14.89 25.11 19.74
C GLN A 365 -14.95 26.25 18.72
N ASN A 366 -13.91 26.46 17.92
CA ASN A 366 -13.71 27.64 17.06
C ASN A 366 -13.58 27.29 15.56
N GLY A 367 -13.43 26.01 15.21
CA GLY A 367 -13.32 25.57 13.83
C GLY A 367 -14.70 25.47 13.18
N LYS A 368 -14.95 26.35 12.19
CA LYS A 368 -16.04 26.18 11.23
C LYS A 368 -15.57 25.39 10.04
#